data_0ed84f9ec6dde558105173a420af6575
#
_entry.id   0ed84f9ec6dde558105173a420af6575
#
_cell.length_a   1.000
_cell.length_b   1.000
_cell.length_c   1.000
_cell.angle_alpha   90.00
_cell.angle_beta   90.00
_cell.angle_gamma   90.00
#
_symmetry.space_group_name_H-M   'P 1'
#
loop_
_entity.id
_entity.type
_entity.pdbx_description
1 polymer ?
#
loop_
_entity_poly.entity_id
_entity_poly.type
_entity_poly.pdbx_seq_one_letter_code
_entity_poly.pdbx_strand_id
1 'polypeptide(L)'
;LALTTWLLRQNQDKSDRYLFVFGTVMGGVYEYVCSAVTELLFGTVFWDYSKFKFNLGGRINLLYCFFWGMAAVVWMRYGYPVVMKCMTRLRSRVRPWMTVLLAVFMAVNMVTSSLALARYDARTSGVPAANAVETYLDAHFDNARMERIYPNAKKVEKAG
;
A
#
# COMPACT_ATOMS: atom_id res chain seq x y z
N LEU A 1 -3.57 -6.85 -0.70
CA LEU A 1 -2.89 -8.16 -0.87
C LEU A 1 -3.75 -9.35 -0.42
N ALA A 2 -4.31 -9.38 0.83
CA ALA A 2 -5.11 -10.52 1.30
C ALA A 2 -6.35 -10.77 0.42
N LEU A 3 -7.12 -9.73 0.11
CA LEU A 3 -8.31 -9.85 -0.76
C LEU A 3 -7.93 -10.30 -2.17
N THR A 4 -6.89 -9.73 -2.76
CA THR A 4 -6.41 -10.11 -4.09
C THR A 4 -5.92 -11.57 -4.12
N THR A 5 -5.19 -11.98 -3.08
CA THR A 5 -4.74 -13.39 -2.95
C THR A 5 -5.93 -14.34 -2.77
N TRP A 6 -6.94 -13.96 -2.01
CA TRP A 6 -8.16 -14.76 -1.84
C TRP A 6 -8.93 -14.92 -3.15
N LEU A 7 -9.13 -13.83 -3.89
CA LEU A 7 -9.77 -13.85 -5.21
C LEU A 7 -8.98 -14.69 -6.23
N LEU A 8 -7.65 -14.54 -6.25
CA LEU A 8 -6.77 -15.34 -7.10
C LEU A 8 -6.80 -16.82 -6.73
N ARG A 9 -6.88 -17.15 -5.41
CA ARG A 9 -6.97 -18.53 -4.94
C ARG A 9 -8.23 -19.23 -5.46
N GLN A 10 -9.37 -18.55 -5.52
CA GLN A 10 -10.59 -19.13 -6.10
C GLN A 10 -10.45 -19.46 -7.60
N ASN A 11 -9.45 -18.88 -8.24
CA ASN A 11 -9.18 -19.04 -9.67
C ASN A 11 -7.84 -19.73 -9.96
N GLN A 12 -7.22 -20.40 -8.95
CA GLN A 12 -5.89 -21.01 -9.11
C GLN A 12 -5.84 -22.12 -10.16
N ASP A 13 -6.97 -22.80 -10.41
CA ASP A 13 -7.10 -23.86 -11.40
C ASP A 13 -7.34 -23.32 -12.82
N LYS A 14 -7.51 -22.01 -12.96
CA LYS A 14 -7.67 -21.37 -14.26
C LYS A 14 -6.35 -21.26 -15.01
N SER A 15 -6.44 -21.05 -16.31
CA SER A 15 -5.27 -20.87 -17.16
C SER A 15 -4.45 -19.64 -16.78
N ASP A 16 -3.16 -19.65 -17.12
CA ASP A 16 -2.26 -18.51 -16.87
C ASP A 16 -2.75 -17.23 -17.56
N ARG A 17 -3.38 -17.38 -18.74
CA ARG A 17 -4.01 -16.24 -19.45
C ARG A 17 -5.10 -15.59 -18.62
N TYR A 18 -5.94 -16.40 -17.97
CA TYR A 18 -7.00 -15.91 -17.09
C TYR A 18 -6.40 -15.20 -15.86
N LEU A 19 -5.43 -15.83 -15.21
CA LEU A 19 -4.74 -15.24 -14.05
C LEU A 19 -4.06 -13.92 -14.41
N PHE A 20 -3.46 -13.85 -15.59
CA PHE A 20 -2.83 -12.65 -16.10
C PHE A 20 -3.84 -11.51 -16.31
N VAL A 21 -4.91 -11.76 -17.06
CA VAL A 21 -5.95 -10.74 -17.32
C VAL A 21 -6.61 -10.30 -16.01
N PHE A 22 -6.97 -11.25 -15.17
CA PHE A 22 -7.57 -10.97 -13.87
C PHE A 22 -6.62 -10.13 -12.97
N GLY A 23 -5.35 -10.52 -12.90
CA GLY A 23 -4.33 -9.80 -12.14
C GLY A 23 -4.09 -8.39 -12.69
N THR A 24 -4.08 -8.22 -14.01
CA THR A 24 -3.96 -6.91 -14.67
C THR A 24 -5.11 -5.97 -14.27
N VAL A 25 -6.34 -6.44 -14.36
CA VAL A 25 -7.54 -5.65 -14.02
C VAL A 25 -7.57 -5.36 -12.51
N MET A 26 -7.42 -6.39 -11.69
CA MET A 26 -7.49 -6.23 -10.22
C MET A 26 -6.33 -5.41 -9.67
N GLY A 27 -5.14 -5.51 -10.26
CA GLY A 27 -4.00 -4.68 -9.91
C GLY A 27 -4.27 -3.20 -10.20
N GLY A 28 -4.79 -2.89 -11.38
CA GLY A 28 -5.16 -1.53 -11.75
C GLY A 28 -6.27 -0.95 -10.86
N VAL A 29 -7.32 -1.74 -10.58
CA VAL A 29 -8.39 -1.33 -9.65
C VAL A 29 -7.83 -1.06 -8.25
N TYR A 30 -6.99 -1.94 -7.74
CA TYR A 30 -6.35 -1.78 -6.43
C TYR A 30 -5.51 -0.50 -6.37
N GLU A 31 -4.68 -0.26 -7.39
CA GLU A 31 -3.82 0.92 -7.49
C GLU A 31 -4.65 2.22 -7.54
N TYR A 32 -5.73 2.22 -8.33
CA TYR A 32 -6.65 3.36 -8.41
C TYR A 32 -7.31 3.65 -7.06
N VAL A 33 -7.88 2.63 -6.42
CA VAL A 33 -8.56 2.75 -5.12
C VAL A 33 -7.58 3.23 -4.05
N CYS A 34 -6.38 2.66 -3.98
CA CYS A 34 -5.36 3.11 -3.03
C CYS A 34 -5.00 4.59 -3.25
N SER A 35 -4.79 5.02 -4.50
CA SER A 35 -4.50 6.42 -4.81
C SER A 35 -5.66 7.35 -4.40
N ALA A 36 -6.91 6.97 -4.71
CA ALA A 36 -8.09 7.76 -4.35
C ALA A 36 -8.29 7.85 -2.83
N VAL A 37 -8.10 6.75 -2.11
CA VAL A 37 -8.25 6.70 -0.64
C VAL A 37 -7.15 7.53 0.04
N THR A 38 -5.91 7.44 -0.40
CA THR A 38 -4.81 8.21 0.20
C THR A 38 -4.97 9.71 -0.05
N GLU A 39 -5.45 10.10 -1.23
CA GLU A 39 -5.79 11.49 -1.51
C GLU A 39 -6.95 11.98 -0.64
N LEU A 40 -8.01 11.18 -0.48
CA LEU A 40 -9.16 11.53 0.34
C LEU A 40 -8.79 11.70 1.83
N LEU A 41 -7.95 10.80 2.36
CA LEU A 41 -7.60 10.78 3.79
C LEU A 41 -6.47 11.75 4.14
N PHE A 42 -5.49 11.92 3.24
CA PHE A 42 -4.25 12.65 3.54
C PHE A 42 -4.02 13.86 2.62
N GLY A 43 -4.87 14.09 1.60
CA GLY A 43 -4.62 15.13 0.60
C GLY A 43 -3.34 14.89 -0.21
N THR A 44 -2.82 13.66 -0.21
CA THR A 44 -1.51 13.31 -0.76
C THR A 44 -1.63 12.09 -1.66
N VAL A 45 -0.96 12.10 -2.80
CA VAL A 45 -0.75 10.94 -3.67
C VAL A 45 0.71 10.50 -3.57
N PHE A 46 0.93 9.17 -3.50
CA PHE A 46 2.28 8.60 -3.33
C PHE A 46 2.96 8.27 -4.65
N TRP A 47 2.23 8.32 -5.76
CA TRP A 47 2.76 8.17 -7.13
C TRP A 47 1.91 8.99 -8.10
N ASP A 48 2.50 9.33 -9.24
CA ASP A 48 1.86 10.12 -10.27
C ASP A 48 2.37 9.68 -11.65
N TYR A 49 1.48 9.08 -12.42
CA TYR A 49 1.76 8.60 -13.77
C TYR A 49 1.35 9.59 -14.87
N SER A 50 1.00 10.83 -14.54
CA SER A 50 0.53 11.83 -15.52
C SER A 50 1.50 12.05 -16.67
N LYS A 51 2.80 11.88 -16.42
CA LYS A 51 3.87 12.01 -17.43
C LYS A 51 4.00 10.80 -18.36
N PHE A 52 3.36 9.69 -18.05
CA PHE A 52 3.45 8.45 -18.84
C PHE A 52 2.27 8.37 -19.82
N LYS A 53 2.53 7.82 -21.00
CA LYS A 53 1.46 7.48 -21.95
C LYS A 53 0.58 6.37 -21.37
N PHE A 54 -0.69 6.33 -21.80
CA PHE A 54 -1.68 5.32 -21.35
C PHE A 54 -1.92 5.30 -19.84
N ASN A 55 -1.90 6.48 -19.19
CA ASN A 55 -2.35 6.63 -17.82
C ASN A 55 -3.86 6.98 -17.76
N LEU A 56 -4.50 6.66 -16.65
CA LEU A 56 -5.86 7.07 -16.32
C LEU A 56 -5.83 8.00 -15.11
N GLY A 57 -5.96 9.31 -15.38
CA GLY A 57 -5.97 10.35 -14.36
C GLY A 57 -4.69 10.41 -13.50
N GLY A 58 -3.54 10.00 -14.04
CA GLY A 58 -2.27 9.94 -13.30
C GLY A 58 -2.21 8.86 -12.22
N ARG A 59 -3.32 8.15 -11.94
CA ARG A 59 -3.44 7.19 -10.82
C ARG A 59 -3.00 5.78 -11.17
N ILE A 60 -3.27 5.35 -12.39
CA ILE A 60 -2.86 4.04 -12.93
C ILE A 60 -2.24 4.20 -14.31
N ASN A 61 -1.40 3.25 -14.68
CA ASN A 61 -0.81 3.18 -16.01
C ASN A 61 -0.89 1.76 -16.57
N LEU A 62 -1.25 1.63 -17.83
CA LEU A 62 -1.47 0.32 -18.48
C LEU A 62 -0.23 -0.59 -18.42
N LEU A 63 0.98 -0.03 -18.53
CA LEU A 63 2.21 -0.81 -18.40
C LEU A 63 2.36 -1.44 -17.01
N TYR A 64 2.05 -0.67 -15.95
CA TYR A 64 2.11 -1.19 -14.59
C TYR A 64 0.99 -2.20 -14.32
N CYS A 65 -0.20 -2.00 -14.89
CA CYS A 65 -1.26 -3.01 -14.84
C CYS A 65 -0.81 -4.33 -15.49
N PHE A 66 -0.07 -4.28 -16.60
CA PHE A 66 0.52 -5.46 -17.22
C PHE A 66 1.50 -6.18 -16.27
N PHE A 67 2.36 -5.44 -15.57
CA PHE A 67 3.25 -6.03 -14.56
C PHE A 67 2.49 -6.67 -13.40
N TRP A 68 1.36 -6.10 -12.97
CA TRP A 68 0.47 -6.74 -11.99
C TRP A 68 -0.06 -8.08 -12.49
N GLY A 69 -0.41 -8.18 -13.76
CA GLY A 69 -0.82 -9.45 -14.40
C GLY A 69 0.28 -10.50 -14.35
N MET A 70 1.51 -10.14 -14.72
CA MET A 70 2.66 -11.05 -14.63
C MET A 70 2.94 -11.46 -13.17
N ALA A 71 2.93 -10.50 -12.26
CA ALA A 71 3.12 -10.76 -10.84
C ALA A 71 2.06 -11.71 -10.27
N ALA A 72 0.80 -11.58 -10.71
CA ALA A 72 -0.27 -12.49 -10.31
C ALA A 72 -0.03 -13.93 -10.76
N VAL A 73 0.42 -14.16 -12.00
CA VAL A 73 0.74 -15.50 -12.50
C VAL A 73 1.93 -16.08 -11.70
N VAL A 74 3.02 -15.34 -11.58
CA VAL A 74 4.21 -15.79 -10.84
C VAL A 74 3.86 -16.08 -9.37
N TRP A 75 3.08 -15.20 -8.73
CA TRP A 75 2.63 -15.42 -7.37
C TRP A 75 1.82 -16.71 -7.20
N MET A 76 0.82 -16.92 -8.05
CA MET A 76 -0.07 -18.09 -7.92
C MET A 76 0.64 -19.41 -8.24
N ARG A 77 1.56 -19.40 -9.21
CA ARG A 77 2.27 -20.63 -9.63
C ARG A 77 3.44 -21.00 -8.73
N TYR A 78 4.15 -19.99 -8.20
CA TYR A 78 5.38 -20.22 -7.45
C TYR A 78 5.32 -19.66 -6.02
N GLY A 79 4.95 -18.40 -5.83
CA GLY A 79 5.00 -17.73 -4.54
C GLY A 79 3.99 -18.31 -3.54
N TYR A 80 2.74 -18.41 -3.92
CA TYR A 80 1.67 -18.89 -3.05
C TYR A 80 1.90 -20.32 -2.54
N PRO A 81 2.26 -21.33 -3.37
CA PRO A 81 2.55 -22.68 -2.90
C PRO A 81 3.73 -22.73 -1.92
N VAL A 82 4.78 -21.95 -2.14
CA VAL A 82 5.94 -21.87 -1.24
C VAL A 82 5.53 -21.29 0.12
N VAL A 83 4.80 -20.17 0.11
CA VAL A 83 4.31 -19.54 1.35
C VAL A 83 3.38 -20.48 2.10
N MET A 84 2.47 -21.18 1.42
CA MET A 84 1.57 -22.15 2.06
C MET A 84 2.32 -23.32 2.70
N LYS A 85 3.33 -23.87 2.04
CA LYS A 85 4.21 -24.89 2.62
C LYS A 85 4.96 -24.36 3.86
N CYS A 86 5.46 -23.14 3.81
CA CYS A 86 6.11 -22.49 4.94
C CYS A 86 5.13 -22.30 6.11
N MET A 87 3.94 -21.78 5.85
CA MET A 87 2.91 -21.56 6.86
C MET A 87 2.43 -22.86 7.52
N THR A 88 2.25 -23.96 6.75
CA THR A 88 1.88 -25.25 7.32
C THR A 88 2.95 -25.81 8.24
N ARG A 89 4.24 -25.62 7.90
CA ARG A 89 5.35 -26.00 8.78
C ARG A 89 5.42 -25.11 10.05
N LEU A 90 5.13 -23.83 9.89
CA LEU A 90 5.19 -22.87 11.00
C LEU A 90 3.99 -23.00 11.96
N ARG A 91 2.84 -23.45 11.46
CA ARG A 91 1.59 -23.56 12.23
C ARG A 91 1.73 -24.33 13.54
N SER A 92 2.57 -25.35 13.58
CA SER A 92 2.85 -26.13 14.79
C SER A 92 3.77 -25.40 15.79
N ARG A 93 4.48 -24.36 15.36
CA ARG A 93 5.45 -23.61 16.18
C ARG A 93 4.95 -22.23 16.59
N VAL A 94 4.05 -21.63 15.82
CA VAL A 94 3.51 -20.29 16.09
C VAL A 94 2.35 -20.41 17.06
N ARG A 95 2.53 -19.85 18.26
CA ARG A 95 1.47 -19.76 19.26
C ARG A 95 0.53 -18.59 18.93
N PRO A 96 -0.78 -18.70 19.27
CA PRO A 96 -1.76 -17.65 18.97
C PRO A 96 -1.36 -16.25 19.46
N TRP A 97 -0.71 -16.15 20.63
CA TRP A 97 -0.28 -14.88 21.19
C TRP A 97 0.78 -14.17 20.29
N MET A 98 1.62 -14.91 19.57
CA MET A 98 2.60 -14.34 18.63
C MET A 98 1.89 -13.66 17.46
N THR A 99 0.79 -14.25 16.99
CA THR A 99 -0.03 -13.62 15.93
C THR A 99 -0.68 -12.35 16.42
N VAL A 100 -1.20 -12.35 17.65
CA VAL A 100 -1.79 -11.16 18.27
C VAL A 100 -0.72 -10.08 18.46
N LEU A 101 0.46 -10.44 18.96
CA LEU A 101 1.57 -9.50 19.12
C LEU A 101 1.96 -8.85 17.79
N LEU A 102 2.09 -9.65 16.72
CA LEU A 102 2.38 -9.15 15.38
C LEU A 102 1.27 -8.24 14.85
N ALA A 103 0.01 -8.61 15.06
CA ALA A 103 -1.13 -7.79 14.65
C ALA A 103 -1.15 -6.43 15.38
N VAL A 104 -0.91 -6.43 16.69
CA VAL A 104 -0.78 -5.19 17.49
C VAL A 104 0.39 -4.35 17.00
N PHE A 105 1.56 -4.97 16.78
CA PHE A 105 2.73 -4.28 16.24
C PHE A 105 2.42 -3.62 14.89
N MET A 106 1.76 -4.33 13.98
CA MET A 106 1.36 -3.79 12.68
C MET A 106 0.35 -2.64 12.82
N ALA A 107 -0.64 -2.78 13.70
CA ALA A 107 -1.63 -1.73 13.97
C ALA A 107 -0.96 -0.46 14.51
N VAL A 108 -0.06 -0.59 15.48
CA VAL A 108 0.71 0.54 16.03
C VAL A 108 1.54 1.22 14.95
N ASN A 109 2.23 0.45 14.09
CA ASN A 109 2.98 1.02 12.97
C ASN A 109 2.09 1.79 11.99
N MET A 110 0.93 1.23 11.63
CA MET A 110 -0.01 1.89 10.72
C MET A 110 -0.52 3.21 11.32
N VAL A 111 -0.93 3.20 12.58
CA VAL A 111 -1.41 4.40 13.28
C VAL A 111 -0.30 5.45 13.36
N THR A 112 0.92 5.06 13.79
CA THR A 112 2.06 5.98 13.88
C THR A 112 2.41 6.58 12.54
N SER A 113 2.45 5.79 11.47
CA SER A 113 2.73 6.27 10.11
C SER A 113 1.66 7.24 9.62
N SER A 114 0.39 6.94 9.88
CA SER A 114 -0.72 7.81 9.50
C SER A 114 -0.68 9.16 10.25
N LEU A 115 -0.41 9.13 11.55
CA LEU A 115 -0.27 10.33 12.36
C LEU A 115 0.95 11.16 11.95
N ALA A 116 2.09 10.52 11.67
CA ALA A 116 3.29 11.18 11.19
C ALA A 116 3.06 11.87 9.83
N LEU A 117 2.34 11.21 8.92
CA LEU A 117 2.00 11.78 7.61
C LEU A 117 1.04 12.96 7.75
N ALA A 118 -0.02 12.83 8.55
CA ALA A 118 -0.97 13.92 8.82
C ALA A 118 -0.25 15.11 9.50
N ARG A 119 0.67 14.84 10.43
CA ARG A 119 1.47 15.88 11.08
C ARG A 119 2.44 16.56 10.11
N TYR A 120 3.09 15.78 9.23
CA TYR A 120 3.95 16.33 8.17
C TYR A 120 3.16 17.29 7.27
N ASP A 121 1.93 16.91 6.89
CA ASP A 121 1.06 17.77 6.09
C ASP A 121 0.66 19.06 6.82
N ALA A 122 0.23 18.97 8.08
CA ALA A 122 -0.12 20.12 8.90
C ALA A 122 1.08 21.08 9.10
N ARG A 123 2.26 20.54 9.38
CA ARG A 123 3.50 21.31 9.58
C ARG A 123 3.96 22.03 8.32
N THR A 124 3.89 21.37 7.16
CA THR A 124 4.22 21.99 5.87
C THR A 124 3.19 23.04 5.44
N SER A 125 1.98 22.99 6.01
CA SER A 125 0.95 24.03 5.87
C SER A 125 1.04 25.13 6.93
N GLY A 126 2.10 25.16 7.76
CA GLY A 126 2.34 26.20 8.76
C GLY A 126 1.56 26.04 10.07
N VAL A 127 0.92 24.89 10.31
CA VAL A 127 0.15 24.65 11.55
C VAL A 127 1.11 24.20 12.66
N PRO A 128 1.22 24.94 13.79
CA PRO A 128 2.07 24.56 14.91
C PRO A 128 1.54 23.31 15.64
N ALA A 129 2.41 22.64 16.40
CA ALA A 129 2.00 21.52 17.24
C ALA A 129 1.07 22.00 18.37
N ALA A 130 -0.09 21.38 18.50
CA ALA A 130 -1.10 21.75 19.48
C ALA A 130 -1.06 20.89 20.76
N ASN A 131 -0.39 19.74 20.72
CA ASN A 131 -0.35 18.80 21.84
C ASN A 131 0.99 18.03 21.92
N ALA A 132 1.19 17.30 23.02
CA ALA A 132 2.42 16.55 23.27
C ALA A 132 2.70 15.46 22.24
N VAL A 133 1.67 14.84 21.67
CA VAL A 133 1.81 13.82 20.62
C VAL A 133 2.36 14.44 19.34
N GLU A 134 1.82 15.59 18.94
CA GLU A 134 2.29 16.33 17.76
C GLU A 134 3.71 16.83 17.93
N THR A 135 4.06 17.34 19.14
CA THR A 135 5.43 17.74 19.48
C THR A 135 6.39 16.53 19.39
N TYR A 136 5.98 15.37 19.89
CA TYR A 136 6.77 14.14 19.79
C TYR A 136 6.98 13.74 18.33
N LEU A 137 5.91 13.80 17.51
CA LEU A 137 5.98 13.50 16.08
C LEU A 137 6.90 14.47 15.33
N ASP A 138 6.86 15.77 15.66
CA ASP A 138 7.75 16.78 15.07
C ASP A 138 9.22 16.52 15.39
N ALA A 139 9.52 16.05 16.60
CA ALA A 139 10.88 15.74 17.02
C ALA A 139 11.44 14.45 16.38
N HIS A 140 10.58 13.45 16.15
CA HIS A 140 11.01 12.12 15.68
C HIS A 140 10.76 11.87 14.19
N PHE A 141 9.83 12.59 13.58
CA PHE A 141 9.45 12.49 12.17
C PHE A 141 9.50 13.89 11.54
N ASP A 142 10.67 14.51 11.56
CA ASP A 142 10.91 15.80 10.95
C ASP A 142 10.71 15.78 9.42
N ASN A 143 10.71 16.94 8.79
CA ASN A 143 10.48 17.05 7.34
C ASN A 143 11.52 16.27 6.53
N ALA A 144 12.79 16.36 6.90
CA ALA A 144 13.86 15.68 6.19
C ALA A 144 13.71 14.15 6.25
N ARG A 145 13.26 13.63 7.40
CA ARG A 145 12.97 12.21 7.56
C ARG A 145 11.75 11.79 6.76
N MET A 146 10.68 12.58 6.77
CA MET A 146 9.45 12.29 6.02
C MET A 146 9.70 12.32 4.50
N GLU A 147 10.44 13.27 3.98
CA GLU A 147 10.83 13.34 2.57
C GLU A 147 11.68 12.14 2.13
N ARG A 148 12.53 11.63 3.05
CA ARG A 148 13.31 10.41 2.78
C ARG A 148 12.45 9.15 2.76
N ILE A 149 11.43 9.07 3.63
CA ILE A 149 10.52 7.92 3.71
C ILE A 149 9.52 7.93 2.54
N TYR A 150 9.05 9.11 2.17
CA TYR A 150 8.03 9.31 1.13
C TYR A 150 8.51 10.22 -0.01
N PRO A 151 9.57 9.86 -0.74
CA PRO A 151 10.20 10.75 -1.74
C PRO A 151 9.30 11.11 -2.91
N ASN A 152 8.27 10.32 -3.18
CA ASN A 152 7.32 10.51 -4.27
C ASN A 152 5.96 11.05 -3.82
N ALA A 153 5.79 11.34 -2.53
CA ALA A 153 4.55 11.90 -2.03
C ALA A 153 4.37 13.33 -2.55
N LYS A 154 3.22 13.59 -3.18
CA LYS A 154 2.85 14.93 -3.69
C LYS A 154 1.56 15.37 -3.06
N LYS A 155 1.52 16.61 -2.57
CA LYS A 155 0.25 17.22 -2.17
C LYS A 155 -0.61 17.48 -3.40
N VAL A 156 -1.89 17.15 -3.28
CA VAL A 156 -2.88 17.52 -4.28
C VAL A 156 -3.39 18.91 -3.90
N GLU A 157 -3.01 19.93 -4.70
CA GLU A 157 -3.64 21.25 -4.58
C GLU A 157 -5.12 21.09 -4.87
N LYS A 158 -5.95 21.33 -3.85
CA LYS A 158 -7.40 21.42 -4.07
C LYS A 158 -7.62 22.63 -4.95
N ALA A 159 -8.06 22.38 -6.19
CA ALA A 159 -8.57 23.46 -7.04
C ALA A 159 -9.70 24.15 -6.26
N GLY A 160 -9.47 25.44 -5.93
CA GLY A 160 -10.45 26.29 -5.24
C GLY A 160 -11.68 26.56 -6.11
#